data_22100c22ad233d23e930670c17ae73d7
#
_entry.id   22100c22ad233d23e930670c17ae73d7
#
_cell.length_a   1.000
_cell.length_b   1.000
_cell.length_c   1.000
_cell.angle_alpha   90.00
_cell.angle_beta   90.00
_cell.angle_gamma   90.00
#
_symmetry.space_group_name_H-M   'P 1'
#
loop_
_entity.id
_entity.type
_entity.pdbx_description
1 polymer ?
#
loop_
_entity_poly.entity_id
_entity_poly.type
_entity_poly.pdbx_seq_one_letter_code
_entity_poly.pdbx_strand_id
1 'polypeptide(L)'
;MAGIGQNKEEIPVGVISEIKNADFVFLEYYTNIIDKETLDYLFNINKNITLVNRKFVEEELEKIIISNPKKKIILLVSGSPLFATTHAYFLKLCKEKNIDFKVINAASIFDEIGKTGLFLYKFGKTVSIPFHEAESFFDDIIKNYKNGYHTLILLDLDPETGKYLSLRDAIEKIVSISKKRKLEIFQEDFKIIVCSNLGRKNEKILYVTISEALNLDLEPPICIIIPSNLNNIEKEILECMKNY
;
A
#
# COMPACT_ATOMS: atom_id res chain seq x y z
N MET A 1 -7.67 6.92 15.02
CA MET A 1 -7.17 6.66 13.67
C MET A 1 -7.82 5.38 13.15
N ALA A 2 -8.25 5.35 11.91
CA ALA A 2 -9.03 4.23 11.41
C ALA A 2 -8.69 3.92 9.94
N GLY A 3 -8.48 2.64 9.63
CA GLY A 3 -8.34 2.13 8.28
C GLY A 3 -9.69 1.98 7.60
N ILE A 4 -9.73 2.22 6.30
CA ILE A 4 -10.95 2.08 5.48
C ILE A 4 -10.88 0.94 4.47
N GLY A 5 -9.83 0.10 4.49
CA GLY A 5 -9.63 -0.96 3.49
C GLY A 5 -9.25 -0.41 2.12
N GLN A 6 -9.40 -1.24 1.09
CA GLN A 6 -9.09 -0.89 -0.30
C GLN A 6 -10.34 -0.42 -1.07
N ASN A 7 -11.54 -0.74 -0.56
CA ASN A 7 -12.82 -0.41 -1.14
C ASN A 7 -13.91 -0.23 -0.06
N LYS A 8 -15.11 0.19 -0.45
CA LYS A 8 -16.20 0.50 0.50
C LYS A 8 -16.72 -0.73 1.28
N GLU A 9 -16.61 -1.92 0.71
CA GLU A 9 -17.07 -3.17 1.33
C GLU A 9 -16.14 -3.60 2.48
N GLU A 10 -14.90 -3.13 2.48
CA GLU A 10 -13.89 -3.44 3.50
C GLU A 10 -13.88 -2.45 4.68
N ILE A 11 -14.69 -1.40 4.60
CA ILE A 11 -14.77 -0.42 5.70
C ILE A 11 -15.36 -1.11 6.94
N PRO A 12 -14.60 -1.20 8.05
CA PRO A 12 -15.11 -1.85 9.25
C PRO A 12 -16.34 -1.13 9.81
N VAL A 13 -17.34 -1.89 10.24
CA VAL A 13 -18.59 -1.33 10.83
C VAL A 13 -18.29 -0.37 11.99
N GLY A 14 -17.24 -0.68 12.78
CA GLY A 14 -16.79 0.19 13.86
C GLY A 14 -16.32 1.56 13.36
N VAL A 15 -15.71 1.65 12.18
CA VAL A 15 -15.27 2.92 11.57
C VAL A 15 -16.47 3.77 11.18
N ILE A 16 -17.51 3.15 10.62
CA ILE A 16 -18.76 3.88 10.26
C ILE A 16 -19.38 4.55 11.47
N SER A 17 -19.44 3.84 12.61
CA SER A 17 -19.94 4.39 13.87
C SER A 17 -19.08 5.55 14.38
N GLU A 18 -17.75 5.42 14.27
CA GLU A 18 -16.84 6.47 14.70
C GLU A 18 -16.97 7.73 13.84
N ILE A 19 -17.09 7.60 12.51
CA ILE A 19 -17.26 8.73 11.57
C ILE A 19 -18.53 9.52 11.88
N LYS A 20 -19.64 8.83 12.20
CA LYS A 20 -20.92 9.48 12.53
C LYS A 20 -20.88 10.32 13.80
N ASN A 21 -20.03 9.94 14.75
CA ASN A 21 -19.96 10.54 16.09
C ASN A 21 -18.72 11.43 16.29
N ALA A 22 -17.96 11.72 15.23
CA ALA A 22 -16.76 12.53 15.32
C ALA A 22 -17.05 14.02 15.16
N ASP A 23 -16.28 14.85 15.89
CA ASP A 23 -16.28 16.30 15.73
C ASP A 23 -15.48 16.72 14.49
N PHE A 24 -14.39 16.01 14.19
CA PHE A 24 -13.53 16.23 13.02
C PHE A 24 -13.23 14.90 12.35
N VAL A 25 -13.42 14.84 11.03
CA VAL A 25 -13.10 13.68 10.21
C VAL A 25 -12.18 14.11 9.08
N PHE A 26 -10.95 13.64 9.12
CA PHE A 26 -9.95 13.86 8.09
C PHE A 26 -9.76 12.56 7.31
N LEU A 27 -9.72 12.65 5.99
CA LEU A 27 -9.40 11.52 5.10
C LEU A 27 -8.09 11.81 4.40
N GLU A 28 -7.08 10.97 4.68
CA GLU A 28 -5.81 11.02 3.99
C GLU A 28 -5.98 10.72 2.51
N TYR A 29 -5.48 11.62 1.65
CA TYR A 29 -5.64 11.54 0.21
C TYR A 29 -4.31 11.77 -0.53
N TYR A 30 -3.23 11.09 -0.09
CA TYR A 30 -1.90 11.23 -0.69
C TYR A 30 -1.05 9.95 -0.71
N THR A 31 -1.48 8.88 -0.03
CA THR A 31 -0.72 7.62 0.01
C THR A 31 -1.34 6.53 -0.85
N ASN A 32 -2.57 6.72 -1.30
CA ASN A 32 -3.28 5.77 -2.15
C ASN A 32 -4.36 6.47 -2.97
N ILE A 33 -4.76 5.82 -4.06
CA ILE A 33 -5.93 6.22 -4.84
C ILE A 33 -7.16 5.65 -4.13
N ILE A 34 -8.14 6.48 -3.83
CA ILE A 34 -9.44 6.03 -3.31
C ILE A 34 -10.45 6.10 -4.45
N ASP A 35 -11.13 5.00 -4.74
CA ASP A 35 -12.12 4.98 -5.80
C ASP A 35 -13.35 5.85 -5.48
N LYS A 36 -14.04 6.28 -6.53
CA LYS A 36 -15.18 7.19 -6.40
C LYS A 36 -16.32 6.61 -5.57
N GLU A 37 -16.61 5.30 -5.70
CA GLU A 37 -17.70 4.67 -4.94
C GLU A 37 -17.40 4.72 -3.44
N THR A 38 -16.15 4.48 -3.05
CA THR A 38 -15.70 4.57 -1.65
C THR A 38 -15.78 6.00 -1.12
N LEU A 39 -15.34 6.99 -1.91
CA LEU A 39 -15.45 8.40 -1.54
C LEU A 39 -16.92 8.82 -1.38
N ASP A 40 -17.76 8.52 -2.36
CA ASP A 40 -19.19 8.85 -2.32
C ASP A 40 -19.87 8.20 -1.11
N TYR A 41 -19.52 6.95 -0.79
CA TYR A 41 -20.03 6.25 0.38
C TYR A 41 -19.64 6.96 1.70
N LEU A 42 -18.38 7.34 1.84
CA LEU A 42 -17.87 8.03 3.02
C LEU A 42 -18.54 9.40 3.19
N PHE A 43 -18.67 10.19 2.12
CA PHE A 43 -19.34 11.49 2.15
C PHE A 43 -20.85 11.37 2.41
N ASN A 44 -21.49 10.25 2.06
CA ASN A 44 -22.87 9.99 2.45
C ASN A 44 -23.01 9.67 3.95
N ILE A 45 -21.98 9.10 4.58
CA ILE A 45 -21.98 8.88 6.04
C ILE A 45 -21.79 10.19 6.80
N ASN A 46 -20.85 11.02 6.34
CA ASN A 46 -20.56 12.33 6.96
C ASN A 46 -20.09 13.34 5.90
N LYS A 47 -20.91 14.36 5.65
CA LYS A 47 -20.61 15.41 4.65
C LYS A 47 -19.46 16.34 5.04
N ASN A 48 -19.05 16.33 6.31
CA ASN A 48 -17.98 17.18 6.83
C ASN A 48 -16.60 16.50 6.80
N ILE A 49 -16.43 15.41 6.04
CA ILE A 49 -15.11 14.80 5.83
C ILE A 49 -14.24 15.78 5.06
N THR A 50 -13.05 16.04 5.60
CA THR A 50 -12.05 16.89 4.95
C THR A 50 -10.95 16.01 4.35
N LEU A 51 -10.73 16.11 3.04
CA LEU A 51 -9.59 15.48 2.38
C LEU A 51 -8.32 16.23 2.78
N VAL A 52 -7.30 15.50 3.22
CA VAL A 52 -6.05 16.09 3.72
C VAL A 52 -4.83 15.53 3.00
N ASN A 53 -3.89 16.42 2.75
CA ASN A 53 -2.61 16.08 2.13
C ASN A 53 -1.53 15.75 3.16
N ARG A 54 -0.35 15.36 2.66
CA ARG A 54 0.80 15.00 3.49
C ARG A 54 1.20 16.12 4.45
N LYS A 55 1.28 17.35 3.93
CA LYS A 55 1.67 18.52 4.74
C LYS A 55 0.72 18.75 5.91
N PHE A 56 -0.58 18.63 5.68
CA PHE A 56 -1.58 18.75 6.75
C PHE A 56 -1.37 17.70 7.84
N VAL A 57 -1.18 16.44 7.45
CA VAL A 57 -1.01 15.34 8.41
C VAL A 57 0.29 15.48 9.20
N GLU A 58 1.39 15.86 8.53
CA GLU A 58 2.71 15.96 9.15
C GLU A 58 2.93 17.25 9.97
N GLU A 59 2.29 18.38 9.63
CA GLU A 59 2.58 19.69 10.23
C GLU A 59 1.40 20.29 11.03
N GLU A 60 0.15 19.98 10.66
CA GLU A 60 -1.03 20.67 11.20
C GLU A 60 -1.86 19.79 12.11
N LEU A 61 -2.01 18.51 11.81
CA LEU A 61 -2.90 17.61 12.55
C LEU A 61 -2.53 17.51 14.04
N GLU A 62 -1.23 17.51 14.36
CA GLU A 62 -0.77 17.54 15.75
C GLU A 62 -1.30 18.75 16.52
N LYS A 63 -1.24 19.94 15.91
CA LYS A 63 -1.72 21.19 16.53
C LYS A 63 -3.23 21.12 16.79
N ILE A 64 -3.98 20.55 15.84
CA ILE A 64 -5.44 20.36 15.97
C ILE A 64 -5.76 19.41 17.13
N ILE A 65 -5.04 18.28 17.22
CA ILE A 65 -5.21 17.30 18.31
C ILE A 65 -4.95 17.95 19.67
N ILE A 66 -3.83 18.66 19.80
CA ILE A 66 -3.43 19.29 21.07
C ILE A 66 -4.41 20.42 21.47
N SER A 67 -4.88 21.19 20.50
CA SER A 67 -5.81 22.30 20.76
C SER A 67 -7.25 21.85 21.07
N ASN A 68 -7.57 20.59 20.78
CA ASN A 68 -8.91 20.05 20.94
C ASN A 68 -8.93 18.72 21.72
N PRO A 69 -8.35 18.64 22.94
CA PRO A 69 -8.15 17.38 23.65
C PRO A 69 -9.45 16.66 24.07
N LYS A 70 -10.58 17.37 24.07
CA LYS A 70 -11.91 16.83 24.40
C LYS A 70 -12.76 16.49 23.18
N LYS A 71 -12.26 16.80 21.99
CA LYS A 71 -12.96 16.57 20.73
C LYS A 71 -12.58 15.21 20.15
N LYS A 72 -13.57 14.57 19.51
CA LYS A 72 -13.37 13.33 18.80
C LYS A 72 -12.86 13.60 17.39
N ILE A 73 -11.57 13.36 17.19
CA ILE A 73 -10.87 13.58 15.93
C ILE A 73 -10.56 12.22 15.30
N ILE A 74 -10.90 12.03 14.03
CA ILE A 74 -10.61 10.80 13.29
C ILE A 74 -9.73 11.14 12.09
N LEU A 75 -8.62 10.42 11.95
CA LEU A 75 -7.87 10.31 10.70
C LEU A 75 -8.23 8.97 10.04
N LEU A 76 -8.87 9.04 8.89
CA LEU A 76 -9.14 7.91 8.01
C LEU A 76 -7.97 7.70 7.06
N VAL A 77 -7.56 6.44 6.92
CA VAL A 77 -6.40 6.04 6.10
C VAL A 77 -6.81 4.90 5.19
N SER A 78 -6.48 4.98 3.90
CA SER A 78 -6.69 3.86 2.97
C SER A 78 -5.87 2.64 3.41
N GLY A 79 -6.47 1.47 3.36
CA GLY A 79 -5.89 0.26 3.92
C GLY A 79 -5.88 0.26 5.45
N SER A 80 -4.80 -0.26 6.05
CA SER A 80 -4.58 -0.27 7.51
C SER A 80 -3.75 0.93 7.95
N PRO A 81 -4.14 1.62 9.03
CA PRO A 81 -3.58 2.93 9.37
C PRO A 81 -2.13 2.91 9.87
N LEU A 82 -1.58 1.73 10.15
CA LEU A 82 -0.20 1.57 10.63
C LEU A 82 0.69 0.77 9.65
N PHE A 83 0.16 0.42 8.48
CA PHE A 83 0.93 -0.30 7.48
C PHE A 83 1.58 0.67 6.48
N ALA A 84 2.90 0.56 6.30
CA ALA A 84 3.71 1.38 5.38
C ALA A 84 3.53 2.90 5.57
N THR A 85 3.33 3.36 6.82
CA THR A 85 3.11 4.76 7.17
C THR A 85 3.97 5.19 8.35
N THR A 86 4.08 6.51 8.56
CA THR A 86 4.71 7.12 9.74
C THR A 86 3.72 7.44 10.87
N HIS A 87 2.45 7.06 10.74
CA HIS A 87 1.36 7.43 11.65
C HIS A 87 1.53 6.91 13.08
N ALA A 88 2.42 5.94 13.33
CA ALA A 88 2.79 5.52 14.68
C ALA A 88 3.24 6.69 15.57
N TYR A 89 3.67 7.83 14.97
CA TYR A 89 3.97 9.06 15.68
C TYR A 89 2.78 9.54 16.54
N PHE A 90 1.53 9.45 16.02
CA PHE A 90 0.35 9.88 16.76
C PHE A 90 0.07 9.03 18.01
N LEU A 91 0.47 7.75 18.03
CA LEU A 91 0.40 6.92 19.22
C LEU A 91 1.29 7.49 20.34
N LYS A 92 2.53 7.86 19.98
CA LYS A 92 3.48 8.48 20.91
C LYS A 92 2.94 9.81 21.40
N LEU A 93 2.52 10.70 20.49
CA LEU A 93 2.00 12.03 20.80
C LEU A 93 0.83 11.97 21.78
N CYS A 94 -0.17 11.16 21.51
CA CYS A 94 -1.36 11.05 22.35
C CYS A 94 -0.99 10.51 23.75
N LYS A 95 -0.10 9.52 23.82
CA LYS A 95 0.40 9.00 25.10
C LYS A 95 1.13 10.07 25.92
N GLU A 96 2.00 10.86 25.30
CA GLU A 96 2.75 11.95 25.98
C GLU A 96 1.83 13.08 26.45
N LYS A 97 0.73 13.33 25.74
CA LYS A 97 -0.24 14.38 26.08
C LYS A 97 -1.45 13.88 26.90
N ASN A 98 -1.46 12.61 27.33
CA ASN A 98 -2.60 12.00 28.04
C ASN A 98 -3.92 12.16 27.28
N ILE A 99 -3.88 11.99 25.96
CA ILE A 99 -5.06 12.00 25.08
C ILE A 99 -5.44 10.54 24.76
N ASP A 100 -6.70 10.19 24.92
CA ASP A 100 -7.20 8.87 24.55
C ASP A 100 -7.00 8.61 23.06
N PHE A 101 -6.49 7.43 22.71
CA PHE A 101 -6.19 7.06 21.36
C PHE A 101 -6.73 5.67 21.02
N LYS A 102 -7.40 5.57 19.88
CA LYS A 102 -7.92 4.31 19.35
C LYS A 102 -7.44 4.08 17.93
N VAL A 103 -7.01 2.85 17.64
CA VAL A 103 -6.73 2.38 16.28
C VAL A 103 -7.79 1.36 15.89
N ILE A 104 -8.38 1.52 14.71
CA ILE A 104 -9.25 0.52 14.10
C ILE A 104 -8.56 0.10 12.80
N ASN A 105 -8.15 -1.16 12.73
CA ASN A 105 -7.51 -1.72 11.55
C ASN A 105 -8.56 -2.07 10.48
N ALA A 106 -8.12 -2.09 9.23
CA ALA A 106 -8.84 -2.62 8.09
C ALA A 106 -7.87 -3.42 7.22
N ALA A 107 -8.35 -4.07 6.17
CA ALA A 107 -7.49 -4.78 5.23
C ALA A 107 -6.49 -3.83 4.59
N SER A 108 -5.23 -4.23 4.57
CA SER A 108 -4.12 -3.52 3.93
C SER A 108 -3.72 -4.22 2.63
N ILE A 109 -2.88 -3.60 1.83
CA ILE A 109 -2.27 -4.27 0.69
C ILE A 109 -1.56 -5.57 1.08
N PHE A 110 -1.04 -5.66 2.33
CA PHE A 110 -0.38 -6.87 2.82
C PHE A 110 -1.37 -8.02 3.06
N ASP A 111 -2.62 -7.74 3.38
CA ASP A 111 -3.68 -8.75 3.45
C ASP A 111 -4.10 -9.17 2.03
N GLU A 112 -4.25 -8.19 1.15
CA GLU A 112 -4.70 -8.39 -0.22
C GLU A 112 -3.74 -9.22 -1.08
N ILE A 113 -2.42 -9.08 -0.90
CA ILE A 113 -1.44 -9.92 -1.62
C ILE A 113 -1.56 -11.42 -1.31
N GLY A 114 -2.29 -11.79 -0.24
CA GLY A 114 -2.63 -13.20 0.01
C GLY A 114 -3.42 -13.84 -1.14
N LYS A 115 -4.16 -13.03 -1.93
CA LYS A 115 -4.89 -13.49 -3.13
C LYS A 115 -3.97 -14.03 -4.23
N THR A 116 -2.68 -13.69 -4.20
CA THR A 116 -1.69 -14.27 -5.12
C THR A 116 -1.40 -15.75 -4.84
N GLY A 117 -1.88 -16.29 -3.72
CA GLY A 117 -1.58 -17.65 -3.27
C GLY A 117 -0.20 -17.81 -2.62
N LEU A 118 0.58 -16.75 -2.54
CA LEU A 118 1.82 -16.76 -1.77
C LEU A 118 1.53 -16.71 -0.27
N PHE A 119 2.28 -17.47 0.51
CA PHE A 119 2.10 -17.50 1.95
C PHE A 119 2.62 -16.22 2.60
N LEU A 120 1.74 -15.44 3.24
CA LEU A 120 2.06 -14.14 3.83
C LEU A 120 3.23 -14.20 4.83
N TYR A 121 3.35 -15.27 5.61
CA TYR A 121 4.46 -15.46 6.56
C TYR A 121 5.82 -15.71 5.89
N LYS A 122 5.88 -15.88 4.56
CA LYS A 122 7.11 -15.98 3.77
C LYS A 122 7.55 -14.66 3.17
N PHE A 123 6.85 -13.56 3.42
CA PHE A 123 7.30 -12.25 2.99
C PHE A 123 8.37 -11.70 3.93
N GLY A 124 9.42 -11.14 3.33
CA GLY A 124 10.44 -10.38 4.04
C GLY A 124 10.07 -8.89 4.15
N LYS A 125 11.10 -8.05 4.24
CA LYS A 125 10.90 -6.61 4.33
C LYS A 125 10.20 -6.07 3.08
N THR A 126 9.08 -5.38 3.27
CA THR A 126 8.43 -4.60 2.21
C THR A 126 9.31 -3.42 1.82
N VAL A 127 9.39 -3.13 0.52
CA VAL A 127 10.18 -2.01 -0.01
C VAL A 127 9.31 -1.09 -0.86
N SER A 128 9.76 0.15 -1.05
CA SER A 128 9.15 1.10 -1.97
C SER A 128 10.17 1.57 -2.99
N ILE A 129 9.77 1.65 -4.25
CA ILE A 129 10.60 2.25 -5.32
C ILE A 129 10.16 3.70 -5.46
N PRO A 130 11.03 4.68 -5.15
CA PRO A 130 10.70 6.08 -5.24
C PRO A 130 10.84 6.63 -6.68
N PHE A 131 10.23 7.83 -6.93
CA PHE A 131 10.45 8.56 -8.18
C PHE A 131 11.91 8.97 -8.38
N HIS A 132 12.55 9.44 -7.30
CA HIS A 132 13.95 9.87 -7.36
C HIS A 132 14.91 8.68 -7.50
N GLU A 133 16.15 8.98 -7.83
CA GLU A 133 17.21 7.99 -7.90
C GLU A 133 17.57 7.49 -6.49
N ALA A 134 17.37 6.20 -6.25
CA ALA A 134 17.73 5.51 -5.01
C ALA A 134 18.01 4.04 -5.33
N GLU A 135 18.96 3.44 -4.62
CA GLU A 135 19.31 2.02 -4.78
C GLU A 135 19.10 1.20 -3.50
N SER A 136 18.81 1.84 -2.36
CA SER A 136 18.69 1.16 -1.06
C SER A 136 17.58 0.11 -1.02
N PHE A 137 16.47 0.33 -1.75
CA PHE A 137 15.39 -0.65 -1.85
C PHE A 137 15.87 -1.97 -2.47
N PHE A 138 16.82 -1.90 -3.41
CA PHE A 138 17.35 -3.07 -4.10
C PHE A 138 18.17 -3.97 -3.16
N ASP A 139 18.86 -3.40 -2.18
CA ASP A 139 19.60 -4.19 -1.18
C ASP A 139 18.66 -5.07 -0.36
N ASP A 140 17.50 -4.54 0.03
CA ASP A 140 16.48 -5.30 0.76
C ASP A 140 15.81 -6.37 -0.14
N ILE A 141 15.59 -6.09 -1.43
CA ILE A 141 15.11 -7.10 -2.40
C ILE A 141 16.09 -8.28 -2.46
N ILE A 142 17.38 -7.99 -2.66
CA ILE A 142 18.42 -9.05 -2.76
C ILE A 142 18.54 -9.81 -1.45
N LYS A 143 18.47 -9.12 -0.30
CA LYS A 143 18.52 -9.77 1.01
C LYS A 143 17.35 -10.73 1.22
N ASN A 144 16.12 -10.29 0.91
CA ASN A 144 14.94 -11.14 0.98
C ASN A 144 15.08 -12.35 0.07
N TYR A 145 15.43 -12.11 -1.22
CA TYR A 145 15.56 -13.16 -2.22
C TYR A 145 16.57 -14.23 -1.81
N LYS A 146 17.76 -13.83 -1.35
CA LYS A 146 18.81 -14.76 -0.89
C LYS A 146 18.42 -15.56 0.34
N ASN A 147 17.56 -14.99 1.19
CA ASN A 147 17.04 -15.66 2.39
C ASN A 147 15.77 -16.49 2.12
N GLY A 148 15.31 -16.56 0.87
CA GLY A 148 14.13 -17.34 0.52
C GLY A 148 12.78 -16.65 0.84
N TYR A 149 12.78 -15.33 1.06
CA TYR A 149 11.57 -14.55 1.32
C TYR A 149 11.05 -13.85 0.08
N HIS A 150 9.73 -13.83 -0.08
CA HIS A 150 9.07 -13.00 -1.08
C HIS A 150 9.23 -11.52 -0.72
N THR A 151 9.25 -10.66 -1.72
CA THR A 151 9.35 -9.20 -1.50
C THR A 151 8.14 -8.50 -2.11
N LEU A 152 7.34 -7.84 -1.26
CA LEU A 152 6.36 -6.87 -1.71
C LEU A 152 7.07 -5.56 -2.03
N ILE A 153 6.84 -5.04 -3.24
CA ILE A 153 7.39 -3.79 -3.75
C ILE A 153 6.24 -2.83 -4.03
N LEU A 154 6.20 -1.74 -3.29
CA LEU A 154 5.27 -0.64 -3.50
C LEU A 154 5.87 0.36 -4.49
N LEU A 155 5.06 0.87 -5.41
CA LEU A 155 5.48 1.89 -6.36
C LEU A 155 5.05 3.27 -5.86
N ASP A 156 5.94 4.23 -5.95
CA ASP A 156 5.69 5.60 -5.49
C ASP A 156 4.56 6.24 -6.29
N LEU A 157 3.71 6.98 -5.60
CA LEU A 157 2.56 7.65 -6.19
C LEU A 157 2.30 8.98 -5.48
N ASP A 158 1.80 9.93 -6.24
CA ASP A 158 1.37 11.23 -5.75
C ASP A 158 0.02 11.58 -6.39
N PRO A 159 -1.09 11.23 -5.73
CA PRO A 159 -2.43 11.51 -6.24
C PRO A 159 -2.74 13.01 -6.39
N GLU A 160 -2.09 13.89 -5.62
CA GLU A 160 -2.30 15.35 -5.70
C GLU A 160 -1.80 15.91 -7.04
N THR A 161 -0.67 15.41 -7.52
CA THR A 161 -0.09 15.82 -8.81
C THR A 161 -0.46 14.88 -9.96
N GLY A 162 -1.15 13.76 -9.67
CA GLY A 162 -1.46 12.72 -10.63
C GLY A 162 -0.25 11.94 -11.12
N LYS A 163 0.86 11.96 -10.37
CA LYS A 163 2.07 11.22 -10.70
C LYS A 163 2.03 9.82 -10.12
N TYR A 164 2.36 8.84 -10.95
CA TYR A 164 2.47 7.45 -10.58
C TYR A 164 3.76 6.88 -11.18
N LEU A 165 4.55 6.18 -10.39
CA LEU A 165 5.67 5.43 -10.94
C LEU A 165 5.10 4.28 -11.78
N SER A 166 5.43 4.28 -13.09
CA SER A 166 4.91 3.25 -13.98
C SER A 166 5.53 1.90 -13.68
N LEU A 167 4.80 0.81 -14.03
CA LEU A 167 5.34 -0.55 -13.94
C LEU A 167 6.65 -0.68 -14.71
N ARG A 168 6.69 -0.11 -15.93
CA ARG A 168 7.89 -0.12 -16.79
C ARG A 168 9.07 0.54 -16.10
N ASP A 169 8.92 1.78 -15.60
CA ASP A 169 10.01 2.50 -14.95
C ASP A 169 10.52 1.75 -13.70
N ALA A 170 9.61 1.18 -12.92
CA ALA A 170 9.97 0.39 -11.75
C ALA A 170 10.79 -0.85 -12.11
N ILE A 171 10.38 -1.59 -13.13
CA ILE A 171 11.12 -2.78 -13.62
C ILE A 171 12.46 -2.37 -14.20
N GLU A 172 12.51 -1.32 -15.02
CA GLU A 172 13.77 -0.81 -15.60
C GLU A 172 14.76 -0.39 -14.52
N LYS A 173 14.31 0.25 -13.43
CA LYS A 173 15.16 0.54 -12.25
C LYS A 173 15.75 -0.74 -11.65
N ILE A 174 14.93 -1.76 -11.40
CA ILE A 174 15.39 -3.04 -10.83
C ILE A 174 16.43 -3.70 -11.74
N VAL A 175 16.13 -3.82 -13.03
CA VAL A 175 17.00 -4.47 -14.03
C VAL A 175 18.32 -3.69 -14.20
N SER A 176 18.24 -2.36 -14.27
CA SER A 176 19.41 -1.49 -14.41
C SER A 176 20.38 -1.65 -13.23
N ILE A 177 19.86 -1.62 -11.99
CA ILE A 177 20.68 -1.80 -10.80
C ILE A 177 21.27 -3.22 -10.76
N SER A 178 20.49 -4.24 -11.14
CA SER A 178 20.96 -5.62 -11.21
C SER A 178 22.16 -5.75 -12.18
N LYS A 179 22.03 -5.19 -13.38
CA LYS A 179 23.10 -5.17 -14.39
C LYS A 179 24.34 -4.42 -13.90
N LYS A 180 24.16 -3.23 -13.32
CA LYS A 180 25.23 -2.41 -12.74
C LYS A 180 26.02 -3.18 -11.68
N ARG A 181 25.31 -3.97 -10.86
CA ARG A 181 25.90 -4.78 -9.78
C ARG A 181 26.37 -6.18 -10.24
N LYS A 182 26.29 -6.48 -11.54
CA LYS A 182 26.66 -7.78 -12.15
C LYS A 182 25.95 -8.97 -11.50
N LEU A 183 24.66 -8.79 -11.18
CA LEU A 183 23.82 -9.85 -10.63
C LEU A 183 22.99 -10.47 -11.77
N GLU A 184 23.02 -11.79 -11.90
CA GLU A 184 22.29 -12.54 -12.93
C GLU A 184 20.89 -12.99 -12.47
N ILE A 185 20.25 -12.25 -11.56
CA ILE A 185 19.00 -12.69 -10.94
C ILE A 185 17.79 -12.21 -11.75
N PHE A 186 17.75 -10.93 -12.12
CA PHE A 186 16.58 -10.32 -12.77
C PHE A 186 16.79 -10.22 -14.28
N GLN A 187 16.84 -11.40 -14.94
CA GLN A 187 16.90 -11.51 -16.39
C GLN A 187 15.51 -11.39 -17.02
N GLU A 188 15.41 -11.33 -18.34
CA GLU A 188 14.16 -11.16 -19.09
C GLU A 188 13.12 -12.27 -18.82
N ASP A 189 13.57 -13.48 -18.56
CA ASP A 189 12.76 -14.68 -18.25
C ASP A 189 12.41 -14.83 -16.77
N PHE A 190 13.00 -14.00 -15.90
CA PHE A 190 12.67 -14.02 -14.47
C PHE A 190 11.22 -13.66 -14.24
N LYS A 191 10.49 -14.50 -13.49
CA LYS A 191 9.05 -14.30 -13.24
C LYS A 191 8.79 -13.49 -11.99
N ILE A 192 7.89 -12.52 -12.12
CA ILE A 192 7.38 -11.66 -11.06
C ILE A 192 5.86 -11.73 -11.02
N ILE A 193 5.28 -11.33 -9.91
CA ILE A 193 3.83 -11.12 -9.84
C ILE A 193 3.59 -9.62 -9.89
N VAL A 194 2.71 -9.20 -10.79
CA VAL A 194 2.26 -7.81 -10.93
C VAL A 194 0.81 -7.74 -10.49
N CYS A 195 0.52 -6.88 -9.54
CA CYS A 195 -0.84 -6.63 -9.06
C CYS A 195 -1.24 -5.20 -9.38
N SER A 196 -2.40 -5.03 -10.01
CA SER A 196 -3.01 -3.72 -10.28
C SER A 196 -4.38 -3.68 -9.61
N ASN A 197 -4.69 -2.56 -8.97
CA ASN A 197 -5.97 -2.32 -8.30
C ASN A 197 -6.39 -3.41 -7.30
N LEU A 198 -5.41 -4.01 -6.62
CA LEU A 198 -5.65 -5.14 -5.72
C LEU A 198 -6.62 -4.75 -4.60
N GLY A 199 -7.60 -5.59 -4.33
CA GLY A 199 -8.71 -5.32 -3.41
C GLY A 199 -9.88 -4.53 -4.04
N ARG A 200 -9.89 -4.27 -5.36
CA ARG A 200 -10.92 -3.50 -6.06
C ARG A 200 -11.61 -4.32 -7.16
N LYS A 201 -12.71 -3.81 -7.70
CA LYS A 201 -13.50 -4.50 -8.75
C LYS A 201 -12.72 -4.81 -10.03
N ASN A 202 -11.73 -3.97 -10.36
CA ASN A 202 -10.88 -4.11 -11.54
C ASN A 202 -9.49 -4.67 -11.20
N GLU A 203 -9.40 -5.45 -10.11
CA GLU A 203 -8.13 -6.04 -9.71
C GLU A 203 -7.59 -6.99 -10.79
N LYS A 204 -6.27 -6.97 -10.95
CA LYS A 204 -5.53 -7.90 -11.80
C LYS A 204 -4.34 -8.44 -11.03
N ILE A 205 -4.14 -9.75 -11.09
CA ILE A 205 -3.00 -10.45 -10.54
C ILE A 205 -2.39 -11.26 -11.68
N LEU A 206 -1.16 -10.94 -12.07
CA LEU A 206 -0.49 -11.51 -13.24
C LEU A 206 0.85 -12.11 -12.83
N TYR A 207 1.07 -13.38 -13.13
CA TYR A 207 2.36 -14.06 -12.94
C TYR A 207 3.09 -14.14 -14.29
N VAL A 208 3.99 -13.22 -14.53
CA VAL A 208 4.60 -12.95 -15.85
C VAL A 208 6.11 -12.82 -15.75
N THR A 209 6.81 -12.99 -16.88
CA THR A 209 8.23 -12.68 -16.98
C THR A 209 8.48 -11.18 -16.96
N ILE A 210 9.70 -10.75 -16.65
CA ILE A 210 10.12 -9.34 -16.75
C ILE A 210 9.88 -8.81 -18.16
N SER A 211 10.20 -9.58 -19.19
CA SER A 211 9.99 -9.21 -20.59
C SER A 211 8.51 -8.97 -20.91
N GLU A 212 7.61 -9.85 -20.43
CA GLU A 212 6.15 -9.67 -20.58
C GLU A 212 5.66 -8.45 -19.80
N ALA A 213 6.11 -8.28 -18.54
CA ALA A 213 5.69 -7.20 -17.68
C ALA A 213 6.02 -5.81 -18.23
N LEU A 214 7.14 -5.65 -18.96
CA LEU A 214 7.54 -4.40 -19.63
C LEU A 214 6.54 -3.96 -20.71
N ASN A 215 5.70 -4.87 -21.21
CA ASN A 215 4.68 -4.60 -22.24
C ASN A 215 3.27 -4.48 -21.68
N LEU A 216 3.08 -4.59 -20.38
CA LEU A 216 1.77 -4.44 -19.74
C LEU A 216 1.41 -2.96 -19.59
N ASP A 217 0.19 -2.65 -19.98
CA ASP A 217 -0.47 -1.37 -19.70
C ASP A 217 -1.51 -1.58 -18.59
N LEU A 218 -1.17 -1.16 -17.38
CA LEU A 218 -1.97 -1.38 -16.18
C LEU A 218 -2.26 -0.08 -15.47
N GLU A 219 -3.49 0.06 -14.98
CA GLU A 219 -3.91 1.21 -14.20
C GLU A 219 -3.37 1.14 -12.76
N PRO A 220 -2.88 2.27 -12.20
CA PRO A 220 -2.50 2.34 -10.80
C PRO A 220 -3.73 2.25 -9.86
N PRO A 221 -3.54 1.88 -8.58
CA PRO A 221 -2.24 1.57 -7.94
C PRO A 221 -1.71 0.19 -8.34
N ILE A 222 -0.38 0.13 -8.48
CA ILE A 222 0.32 -1.11 -8.86
C ILE A 222 1.28 -1.48 -7.74
N CYS A 223 1.42 -2.77 -7.47
CA CYS A 223 2.54 -3.31 -6.72
C CYS A 223 3.15 -4.51 -7.46
N ILE A 224 4.41 -4.80 -7.14
CA ILE A 224 5.15 -5.93 -7.70
C ILE A 224 5.51 -6.86 -6.55
N ILE A 225 5.49 -8.16 -6.80
CA ILE A 225 6.04 -9.14 -5.87
C ILE A 225 7.14 -9.91 -6.57
N ILE A 226 8.32 -9.93 -5.93
CA ILE A 226 9.41 -10.81 -6.32
C ILE A 226 9.28 -12.08 -5.49
N PRO A 227 8.89 -13.23 -6.11
CA PRO A 227 8.80 -14.48 -5.41
C PRO A 227 10.19 -15.08 -5.15
N SER A 228 10.34 -15.80 -4.04
CA SER A 228 11.53 -16.58 -3.74
C SER A 228 11.16 -17.87 -3.01
N ASN A 229 11.89 -18.95 -3.26
CA ASN A 229 11.69 -20.27 -2.65
C ASN A 229 10.22 -20.73 -2.65
N LEU A 230 9.60 -20.74 -3.84
CA LEU A 230 8.23 -21.22 -4.00
C LEU A 230 8.13 -22.70 -3.60
N ASN A 231 7.18 -23.02 -2.72
CA ASN A 231 6.79 -24.40 -2.47
C ASN A 231 5.84 -24.91 -3.57
N ASN A 232 5.47 -26.19 -3.52
CA ASN A 232 4.65 -26.82 -4.57
C ASN A 232 3.28 -26.16 -4.69
N ILE A 233 2.64 -25.82 -3.56
CA ILE A 233 1.31 -25.18 -3.56
C ILE A 233 1.38 -23.79 -4.17
N GLU A 234 2.34 -22.99 -3.77
CA GLU A 234 2.53 -21.63 -4.33
C GLU A 234 2.78 -21.69 -5.84
N LYS A 235 3.59 -22.67 -6.31
CA LYS A 235 3.84 -22.88 -7.76
C LYS A 235 2.55 -23.23 -8.51
N GLU A 236 1.79 -24.19 -8.01
CA GLU A 236 0.54 -24.65 -8.62
C GLU A 236 -0.47 -23.50 -8.72
N ILE A 237 -0.64 -22.71 -7.66
CA ILE A 237 -1.55 -21.55 -7.67
C ILE A 237 -1.10 -20.50 -8.70
N LEU A 238 0.19 -20.14 -8.69
CA LEU A 238 0.73 -19.15 -9.64
C LEU A 238 0.64 -19.62 -11.09
N GLU A 239 0.76 -20.93 -11.34
CA GLU A 239 0.58 -21.48 -12.67
C GLU A 239 -0.87 -21.44 -13.16
N CYS A 240 -1.83 -21.59 -12.26
CA CYS A 240 -3.25 -21.40 -12.58
C CYS A 240 -3.56 -19.93 -12.94
N MET A 241 -2.88 -18.97 -12.35
CA MET A 241 -3.11 -17.52 -12.59
C MET A 241 -2.63 -17.03 -13.96
N LYS A 242 -1.87 -17.82 -14.72
CA LYS A 242 -1.43 -17.46 -16.09
C LYS A 242 -2.56 -17.40 -17.12
N ASN A 243 -3.74 -17.92 -16.79
CA ASN A 243 -4.86 -18.06 -17.71
C ASN A 243 -6.04 -17.12 -17.41
N TYR A 244 -5.83 -16.09 -16.59
CA TYR A 244 -6.85 -15.08 -16.26
C TYR A 244 -6.48 -13.69 -16.76
#